data_8ba39b985ae819948b46e3e26d3035b1
#
_entry.id   8ba39b985ae819948b46e3e26d3035b1
#
_cell.length_a   1.000
_cell.length_b   1.000
_cell.length_c   1.000
_cell.angle_alpha   90.00
_cell.angle_beta   90.00
_cell.angle_gamma   90.00
#
_symmetry.space_group_name_H-M   'P 1'
#
loop_
_entity.id
_entity.type
_entity.pdbx_description
1 polymer ?
#
loop_
_entity_poly.entity_id
_entity_poly.type
_entity_poly.pdbx_seq_one_letter_code
_entity_poly.pdbx_strand_id
1 'polypeptide(L)'
;MKKIYNIMMLLACLTFFWACETDRDNPTALTPDSFVLNTPPYVTGIYDLRNTETVLLTTSQPDYGFTAATIYRVQIATQNSFEEFVTLPSFFTSARMEVSAAEMATALVGLLGIENEEDFPTETFPVFIRLSAELTNGSRQVLSNIIELPKVRSYFALDPMVMPENMYIVGNVTDWSWDSSTSMVPVWGKPGKFWVVQYLGKVDGNNAEIKFNMVKDWNDTAFGIKAAQIDDASKTLAGISGDDNITIGNPGWYIIVVTTEISGRDYIYHVQFLKPEVYLTGDTSGGWDTFDAARLFTVPDLSLGADANFVSPAFVGNGEIRACIKLDDQDWWHTEFIVLNGKLVFRGTGDDQERALGSVGQKLHINFTKLTGKVE
;
A
#
# COMPACT_ATOMS: atom_id res chain seq x y z
N MET A 1 35.25 0.56 -74.78
CA MET A 1 35.47 1.49 -73.65
C MET A 1 34.21 1.56 -72.68
N LYS A 2 32.96 1.69 -73.15
CA LYS A 2 31.81 1.75 -72.27
C LYS A 2 31.59 0.50 -71.37
N LYS A 3 31.95 -0.71 -71.78
CA LYS A 3 31.82 -1.92 -70.97
C LYS A 3 32.81 -2.01 -69.79
N ILE A 4 34.00 -1.46 -69.97
CA ILE A 4 35.07 -1.42 -68.95
C ILE A 4 34.70 -0.41 -67.86
N TYR A 5 34.09 0.74 -68.23
CA TYR A 5 33.61 1.73 -67.27
C TYR A 5 32.48 1.19 -66.37
N ASN A 6 31.54 0.43 -66.94
CA ASN A 6 30.46 -0.17 -66.21
C ASN A 6 30.96 -1.26 -65.21
N ILE A 7 32.02 -2.02 -65.60
CA ILE A 7 32.61 -3.03 -64.72
C ILE A 7 33.43 -2.36 -63.61
N MET A 8 34.15 -1.29 -63.88
CA MET A 8 34.86 -0.53 -62.86
C MET A 8 33.90 0.19 -61.90
N MET A 9 32.77 0.71 -62.38
CA MET A 9 31.75 1.33 -61.55
C MET A 9 31.02 0.32 -60.66
N LEU A 10 30.80 -0.93 -61.17
CA LEU A 10 30.23 -2.01 -60.38
C LEU A 10 31.19 -2.54 -59.28
N LEU A 11 32.49 -2.60 -59.61
CA LEU A 11 33.52 -2.98 -58.60
C LEU A 11 33.67 -1.90 -57.53
N ALA A 12 33.62 -0.61 -57.90
CA ALA A 12 33.68 0.50 -56.94
C ALA A 12 32.45 0.54 -55.99
N CYS A 13 31.25 0.16 -56.45
CA CYS A 13 30.06 0.04 -55.60
C CYS A 13 30.16 -1.15 -54.64
N LEU A 14 30.83 -2.24 -54.99
CA LEU A 14 31.01 -3.40 -54.12
C LEU A 14 31.97 -3.16 -52.94
N THR A 15 32.90 -2.22 -53.07
CA THR A 15 33.86 -1.88 -52.00
C THR A 15 33.24 -0.96 -50.94
N PHE A 16 32.10 -0.29 -51.20
CA PHE A 16 31.40 0.54 -50.21
C PHE A 16 30.53 -0.24 -49.23
N PHE A 17 30.26 -1.53 -49.46
CA PHE A 17 29.47 -2.36 -48.55
C PHE A 17 30.29 -3.06 -47.46
N TRP A 18 31.63 -2.94 -47.44
CA TRP A 18 32.49 -3.54 -46.43
C TRP A 18 33.05 -2.56 -45.42
N ALA A 19 32.59 -1.32 -45.38
CA ALA A 19 33.08 -0.31 -44.46
C ALA A 19 32.00 0.09 -43.44
N CYS A 20 31.27 -0.90 -42.91
CA CYS A 20 30.46 -0.71 -41.74
C CYS A 20 30.43 -1.96 -40.86
N GLU A 21 31.59 -2.50 -40.50
CA GLU A 21 31.74 -3.08 -39.17
C GLU A 21 31.86 -1.90 -38.21
N THR A 22 30.73 -1.38 -37.77
CA THR A 22 30.72 -0.72 -36.48
C THR A 22 30.99 -1.84 -35.48
N ASP A 23 32.25 -2.01 -35.11
CA ASP A 23 32.62 -2.51 -33.79
C ASP A 23 31.93 -1.57 -32.78
N ARG A 24 30.64 -1.78 -32.59
CA ARG A 24 30.00 -1.38 -31.35
C ARG A 24 30.53 -2.40 -30.36
N ASP A 25 31.65 -2.08 -29.75
CA ASP A 25 32.03 -2.63 -28.47
C ASP A 25 30.87 -2.28 -27.52
N ASN A 26 29.85 -3.09 -27.55
CA ASN A 26 28.82 -3.05 -26.49
C ASN A 26 29.57 -3.41 -25.21
N PRO A 27 29.76 -2.48 -24.28
CA PRO A 27 30.52 -2.77 -23.08
C PRO A 27 29.89 -3.97 -22.40
N THR A 28 30.64 -5.07 -22.29
CA THR A 28 30.18 -6.25 -21.58
C THR A 28 30.18 -5.91 -20.10
N ALA A 29 29.00 -5.99 -19.47
CA ALA A 29 28.91 -5.75 -18.04
C ALA A 29 29.73 -6.78 -17.27
N LEU A 30 30.72 -6.30 -16.54
CA LEU A 30 31.54 -7.10 -15.63
C LEU A 30 30.78 -7.27 -14.29
N THR A 31 31.13 -8.29 -13.52
CA THR A 31 30.80 -8.37 -12.11
C THR A 31 32.05 -8.01 -11.32
N PRO A 32 32.07 -6.87 -10.62
CA PRO A 32 33.21 -6.49 -9.81
C PRO A 32 33.47 -7.52 -8.71
N ASP A 33 34.74 -7.77 -8.38
CA ASP A 33 35.08 -8.66 -7.25
C ASP A 33 34.82 -7.98 -5.90
N SER A 34 35.06 -6.67 -5.82
CA SER A 34 34.83 -5.85 -4.61
C SER A 34 34.85 -4.36 -4.93
N PHE A 35 34.50 -3.54 -3.96
CA PHE A 35 34.69 -2.09 -3.95
C PHE A 35 34.95 -1.62 -2.52
N VAL A 36 35.39 -0.37 -2.32
CA VAL A 36 35.88 0.08 -1.02
C VAL A 36 34.86 0.98 -0.35
N LEU A 37 34.34 0.54 0.81
CA LEU A 37 33.71 1.42 1.79
C LEU A 37 34.80 2.09 2.60
N ASN A 38 34.85 3.43 2.57
CA ASN A 38 35.87 4.19 3.28
C ASN A 38 35.58 4.25 4.77
N THR A 39 36.61 4.11 5.59
CA THR A 39 36.50 4.34 7.03
C THR A 39 36.25 5.83 7.28
N PRO A 40 35.21 6.20 8.05
CA PRO A 40 34.95 7.60 8.35
C PRO A 40 36.11 8.28 9.10
N PRO A 41 36.39 9.57 8.88
CA PRO A 41 37.56 10.25 9.45
C PRO A 41 37.56 10.34 10.98
N TYR A 42 36.39 10.26 11.60
CA TYR A 42 36.23 10.32 13.08
C TYR A 42 35.83 8.95 13.67
N VAL A 43 36.28 7.86 13.10
CA VAL A 43 35.92 6.48 13.49
C VAL A 43 36.19 6.17 14.97
N THR A 44 37.19 6.81 15.60
CA THR A 44 37.52 6.65 17.02
C THR A 44 36.61 7.43 17.97
N GLY A 45 35.77 8.35 17.43
CA GLY A 45 34.79 9.11 18.20
C GLY A 45 33.56 8.27 18.56
N ILE A 46 32.68 8.86 19.35
CA ILE A 46 31.39 8.26 19.68
C ILE A 46 30.36 8.67 18.61
N TYR A 47 29.72 7.69 18.00
CA TYR A 47 28.56 7.87 17.14
C TYR A 47 27.29 7.79 17.98
N ASP A 48 26.75 8.94 18.37
CA ASP A 48 25.53 9.02 19.19
C ASP A 48 24.31 9.12 18.28
N LEU A 49 23.66 7.97 18.03
CA LEU A 49 22.55 7.87 17.08
C LEU A 49 21.28 8.61 17.55
N ARG A 50 21.13 8.90 18.85
CA ARG A 50 19.99 9.66 19.38
C ARG A 50 20.10 11.15 19.04
N ASN A 51 21.33 11.67 19.01
CA ASN A 51 21.62 13.09 18.83
C ASN A 51 22.18 13.41 17.43
N THR A 52 22.12 12.48 16.51
CA THR A 52 22.61 12.62 15.13
C THR A 52 21.48 12.23 14.17
N GLU A 53 21.25 13.03 13.15
CA GLU A 53 20.24 12.70 12.12
C GLU A 53 20.76 11.65 11.14
N THR A 54 22.02 11.82 10.72
CA THR A 54 22.62 10.92 9.72
C THR A 54 24.07 10.59 10.05
N VAL A 55 24.51 9.41 9.63
CA VAL A 55 25.91 8.97 9.61
C VAL A 55 26.42 9.05 8.18
N LEU A 56 27.47 9.85 7.95
CA LEU A 56 28.06 10.01 6.63
C LEU A 56 28.98 8.85 6.30
N LEU A 57 28.64 8.10 5.23
CA LEU A 57 29.49 7.09 4.62
C LEU A 57 29.92 7.52 3.21
N THR A 58 31.12 7.11 2.80
CA THR A 58 31.60 7.30 1.44
C THR A 58 32.21 6.02 0.90
N THR A 59 32.14 5.83 -0.41
CA THR A 59 32.61 4.60 -1.05
C THR A 59 33.28 4.88 -2.37
N SER A 60 34.14 3.97 -2.86
CA SER A 60 34.51 3.90 -4.26
C SER A 60 33.34 3.38 -5.09
N GLN A 61 33.30 3.71 -6.36
CA GLN A 61 32.33 3.10 -7.26
C GLN A 61 32.81 1.70 -7.69
N PRO A 62 31.93 0.68 -7.68
CA PRO A 62 32.25 -0.62 -8.29
C PRO A 62 32.52 -0.49 -9.77
N ASP A 63 33.52 -1.21 -10.28
CA ASP A 63 33.88 -1.22 -11.71
C ASP A 63 33.06 -2.30 -12.43
N TYR A 64 32.02 -1.90 -13.11
CA TYR A 64 31.21 -2.79 -13.96
C TYR A 64 31.72 -2.88 -15.40
N GLY A 65 32.93 -2.33 -15.71
CA GLY A 65 33.51 -2.27 -17.07
C GLY A 65 32.97 -1.10 -17.90
N PHE A 66 32.05 -0.32 -17.37
CA PHE A 66 31.46 0.88 -17.99
C PHE A 66 30.85 1.79 -16.93
N THR A 67 30.58 3.04 -17.27
CA THR A 67 29.87 3.97 -16.38
C THR A 67 28.42 3.51 -16.21
N ALA A 68 28.07 3.04 -15.02
CA ALA A 68 26.76 2.50 -14.70
C ALA A 68 26.13 3.21 -13.50
N ALA A 69 24.81 3.36 -13.55
CA ALA A 69 24.04 3.78 -12.39
C ALA A 69 23.98 2.61 -11.38
N THR A 70 24.43 2.89 -10.16
CA THR A 70 24.60 1.90 -9.09
C THR A 70 23.66 2.22 -7.94
N ILE A 71 23.00 1.19 -7.41
CA ILE A 71 22.22 1.25 -6.16
C ILE A 71 23.10 0.68 -5.05
N TYR A 72 23.24 1.44 -3.96
CA TYR A 72 23.94 1.02 -2.75
C TYR A 72 22.93 0.80 -1.63
N ARG A 73 23.07 -0.31 -0.90
CA ARG A 73 22.33 -0.61 0.33
C ARG A 73 23.29 -0.80 1.47
N VAL A 74 22.95 -0.24 2.62
CA VAL A 74 23.79 -0.36 3.82
C VAL A 74 23.36 -1.62 4.58
N GLN A 75 24.34 -2.44 4.92
CA GLN A 75 24.16 -3.60 5.80
C GLN A 75 24.92 -3.38 7.09
N ILE A 76 24.26 -3.61 8.22
CA ILE A 76 24.85 -3.47 9.55
C ILE A 76 24.78 -4.79 10.32
N ALA A 77 25.76 -5.01 11.19
CA ALA A 77 25.86 -6.17 12.04
C ALA A 77 26.47 -5.78 13.40
N THR A 78 26.25 -6.58 14.42
CA THR A 78 26.89 -6.45 15.74
C THR A 78 28.19 -7.28 15.83
N GLN A 79 28.47 -8.10 14.81
CA GLN A 79 29.66 -8.93 14.72
C GLN A 79 30.31 -8.84 13.33
N ASN A 80 31.64 -8.89 13.30
CA ASN A 80 32.40 -8.82 12.05
C ASN A 80 32.19 -10.03 11.11
N SER A 81 31.67 -11.14 11.62
CA SER A 81 31.36 -12.33 10.82
C SER A 81 30.23 -12.08 9.81
N PHE A 82 29.35 -11.11 10.07
CA PHE A 82 28.14 -10.87 9.27
C PHE A 82 27.26 -12.12 9.07
N GLU A 83 27.26 -13.06 10.03
CA GLU A 83 26.35 -14.20 10.04
C GLU A 83 24.91 -13.72 10.23
N GLU A 84 24.73 -12.73 11.12
CA GLU A 84 23.48 -12.01 11.33
C GLU A 84 23.69 -10.54 10.96
N PHE A 85 22.86 -10.03 10.08
CA PHE A 85 22.90 -8.63 9.65
C PHE A 85 21.53 -8.14 9.21
N VAL A 86 21.34 -6.83 9.22
CA VAL A 86 20.17 -6.16 8.69
C VAL A 86 20.58 -5.27 7.51
N THR A 87 19.85 -5.34 6.41
CA THR A 87 19.93 -4.37 5.33
C THR A 87 18.97 -3.23 5.63
N LEU A 88 19.50 -2.01 5.74
CA LEU A 88 18.66 -0.83 6.01
C LEU A 88 17.66 -0.58 4.89
N PRO A 89 16.46 -0.04 5.20
CA PRO A 89 15.40 0.22 4.21
C PRO A 89 15.83 1.19 3.12
N SER A 90 16.58 2.25 3.49
CA SER A 90 17.05 3.26 2.54
C SER A 90 18.09 2.71 1.57
N PHE A 91 18.04 3.20 0.32
CA PHE A 91 19.07 2.94 -0.69
C PHE A 91 19.62 4.26 -1.24
N PHE A 92 20.81 4.19 -1.81
CA PHE A 92 21.53 5.36 -2.30
C PHE A 92 22.01 5.13 -3.74
N THR A 93 22.05 6.20 -4.52
CA THR A 93 22.58 6.20 -5.91
C THR A 93 23.86 7.01 -6.04
N SER A 94 24.39 7.50 -4.91
CA SER A 94 25.61 8.29 -4.81
C SER A 94 26.66 7.58 -3.97
N ALA A 95 27.92 7.74 -4.29
CA ALA A 95 29.06 7.27 -3.49
C ALA A 95 29.20 8.03 -2.14
N ARG A 96 28.45 9.09 -1.93
CA ARG A 96 28.31 9.80 -0.66
C ARG A 96 26.90 9.57 -0.15
N MET A 97 26.80 8.96 1.02
CA MET A 97 25.54 8.48 1.60
C MET A 97 25.35 9.09 2.99
N GLU A 98 24.22 9.71 3.21
CA GLU A 98 23.78 10.20 4.52
C GLU A 98 22.79 9.18 5.10
N VAL A 99 23.33 8.22 5.85
CA VAL A 99 22.59 7.08 6.38
C VAL A 99 21.80 7.50 7.60
N SER A 100 20.51 7.23 7.65
CA SER A 100 19.64 7.58 8.78
C SER A 100 20.10 6.92 10.07
N ALA A 101 20.38 7.73 11.09
CA ALA A 101 20.72 7.25 12.42
C ALA A 101 19.55 6.50 13.07
N ALA A 102 18.32 6.89 12.78
CA ALA A 102 17.12 6.20 13.26
C ALA A 102 16.97 4.80 12.65
N GLU A 103 17.19 4.63 11.34
CA GLU A 103 17.19 3.31 10.70
C GLU A 103 18.28 2.40 11.29
N MET A 104 19.47 2.95 11.55
CA MET A 104 20.54 2.20 12.21
C MET A 104 20.14 1.77 13.62
N ALA A 105 19.55 2.68 14.41
CA ALA A 105 19.11 2.38 15.77
C ALA A 105 18.03 1.29 15.79
N THR A 106 17.03 1.37 14.90
CA THR A 106 15.99 0.36 14.77
C THR A 106 16.57 -1.02 14.40
N ALA A 107 17.46 -1.06 13.42
CA ALA A 107 18.10 -2.32 13.03
C ALA A 107 18.94 -2.93 14.14
N LEU A 108 19.59 -2.10 14.99
CA LEU A 108 20.38 -2.57 16.14
C LEU A 108 19.50 -3.16 17.25
N VAL A 109 18.26 -2.66 17.45
CA VAL A 109 17.31 -3.30 18.39
C VAL A 109 17.01 -4.73 17.95
N GLY A 110 16.70 -4.93 16.66
CA GLY A 110 16.44 -6.26 16.11
C GLY A 110 17.66 -7.20 16.18
N LEU A 111 18.86 -6.70 15.83
CA LEU A 111 20.12 -7.48 15.88
C LEU A 111 20.54 -7.88 17.29
N LEU A 112 20.19 -7.08 18.29
CA LEU A 112 20.46 -7.39 19.70
C LEU A 112 19.39 -8.29 20.32
N GLY A 113 18.25 -8.49 19.63
CA GLY A 113 17.13 -9.30 20.12
C GLY A 113 16.47 -8.73 21.37
N ILE A 114 16.45 -7.40 21.52
CA ILE A 114 15.95 -6.72 22.72
C ILE A 114 14.51 -6.30 22.50
N GLU A 115 13.63 -6.74 23.39
CA GLU A 115 12.18 -6.48 23.32
C GLU A 115 11.75 -5.30 24.19
N ASN A 116 12.52 -4.92 25.20
CA ASN A 116 12.17 -3.86 26.15
C ASN A 116 13.26 -2.78 26.22
N GLU A 117 12.87 -1.53 26.37
CA GLU A 117 13.79 -0.39 26.47
C GLU A 117 14.75 -0.51 27.67
N GLU A 118 14.26 -1.08 28.78
CA GLU A 118 15.04 -1.23 30.03
C GLU A 118 16.26 -2.17 29.86
N ASP A 119 16.19 -3.08 28.91
CA ASP A 119 17.27 -4.06 28.62
C ASP A 119 18.26 -3.53 27.58
N PHE A 120 17.98 -2.36 26.95
CA PHE A 120 18.83 -1.83 25.90
C PHE A 120 20.14 -1.25 26.44
N PRO A 121 21.31 -1.56 25.81
CA PRO A 121 22.61 -1.09 26.29
C PRO A 121 22.71 0.44 26.39
N THR A 122 23.10 0.94 27.55
CA THR A 122 23.38 2.39 27.76
C THR A 122 24.80 2.75 27.37
N GLU A 123 25.71 1.79 27.34
CA GLU A 123 27.10 1.93 26.96
C GLU A 123 27.31 1.84 25.45
N THR A 124 28.45 2.33 24.98
CA THR A 124 28.82 2.19 23.56
C THR A 124 29.25 0.76 23.23
N PHE A 125 28.90 0.30 22.05
CA PHE A 125 29.29 -1.01 21.52
C PHE A 125 29.73 -0.90 20.06
N PRO A 126 30.51 -1.87 19.53
CA PRO A 126 30.96 -1.85 18.15
C PRO A 126 29.81 -2.20 17.20
N VAL A 127 29.78 -1.53 16.05
CA VAL A 127 28.88 -1.82 14.93
C VAL A 127 29.71 -1.99 13.68
N PHE A 128 29.43 -3.04 12.93
CA PHE A 128 30.09 -3.36 11.67
C PHE A 128 29.19 -3.00 10.50
N ILE A 129 29.78 -2.39 9.47
CA ILE A 129 29.06 -1.90 8.31
C ILE A 129 29.74 -2.41 7.04
N ARG A 130 28.94 -2.87 6.09
CA ARG A 130 29.35 -3.09 4.70
C ARG A 130 28.26 -2.56 3.76
N LEU A 131 28.59 -2.42 2.51
CA LEU A 131 27.65 -2.06 1.44
C LEU A 131 27.42 -3.26 0.54
N SER A 132 26.18 -3.38 0.09
CA SER A 132 25.83 -4.14 -1.11
C SER A 132 25.58 -3.15 -2.24
N ALA A 133 26.22 -3.35 -3.38
CA ALA A 133 26.02 -2.54 -4.59
C ALA A 133 25.52 -3.41 -5.74
N GLU A 134 24.62 -2.88 -6.54
CA GLU A 134 24.03 -3.55 -7.70
C GLU A 134 23.70 -2.54 -8.80
N LEU A 135 23.55 -3.01 -10.02
CA LEU A 135 23.02 -2.19 -11.12
C LEU A 135 21.53 -1.89 -10.88
N THR A 136 21.01 -0.81 -11.47
CA THR A 136 19.61 -0.39 -11.30
C THR A 136 18.56 -1.44 -11.73
N ASN A 137 18.96 -2.44 -12.49
CA ASN A 137 18.13 -3.59 -12.88
C ASN A 137 18.22 -4.77 -11.88
N GLY A 138 18.89 -4.59 -10.72
CA GLY A 138 19.06 -5.61 -9.70
C GLY A 138 20.10 -6.69 -10.02
N SER A 139 20.92 -6.50 -11.06
CA SER A 139 21.94 -7.47 -11.45
C SER A 139 23.34 -7.07 -10.96
N ARG A 140 24.29 -8.03 -11.02
CA ARG A 140 25.70 -7.79 -10.72
C ARG A 140 25.96 -7.31 -9.30
N GLN A 141 25.30 -7.90 -8.32
CA GLN A 141 25.50 -7.58 -6.92
C GLN A 141 26.92 -7.86 -6.48
N VAL A 142 27.51 -6.92 -5.72
CA VAL A 142 28.85 -7.01 -5.15
C VAL A 142 28.86 -6.42 -3.75
N LEU A 143 29.70 -6.94 -2.85
CA LEU A 143 29.85 -6.47 -1.47
C LEU A 143 31.14 -5.64 -1.34
N SER A 144 31.10 -4.62 -0.48
CA SER A 144 32.31 -3.88 -0.06
C SER A 144 33.12 -4.64 0.99
N ASN A 145 34.26 -4.07 1.37
CA ASN A 145 34.91 -4.41 2.64
C ASN A 145 33.99 -4.04 3.81
N ILE A 146 34.26 -4.66 4.97
CA ILE A 146 33.62 -4.31 6.24
C ILE A 146 34.43 -3.20 6.91
N ILE A 147 33.75 -2.22 7.51
CA ILE A 147 34.34 -1.25 8.43
C ILE A 147 33.72 -1.42 9.80
N GLU A 148 34.46 -1.04 10.85
CA GLU A 148 34.00 -1.02 12.23
C GLU A 148 33.82 0.42 12.70
N LEU A 149 32.67 0.71 13.34
CA LEU A 149 32.46 1.87 14.19
C LEU A 149 32.57 1.37 15.64
N PRO A 150 33.73 1.55 16.33
CA PRO A 150 33.97 0.85 17.60
C PRO A 150 33.18 1.39 18.78
N LYS A 151 32.61 2.59 18.67
CA LYS A 151 31.88 3.26 19.75
C LYS A 151 30.57 3.86 19.24
N VAL A 152 29.56 3.02 19.07
CA VAL A 152 28.21 3.48 18.74
C VAL A 152 27.38 3.51 20.03
N ARG A 153 26.81 4.66 20.35
CA ARG A 153 25.75 4.80 21.37
C ARG A 153 24.43 4.85 20.64
N SER A 154 23.65 3.80 20.81
CA SER A 154 22.32 3.73 20.20
C SER A 154 21.23 3.94 21.28
N TYR A 155 20.00 3.73 20.91
CA TYR A 155 18.82 3.80 21.76
C TYR A 155 17.79 2.78 21.31
N PHE A 156 16.85 2.44 22.18
CA PHE A 156 15.74 1.55 21.83
C PHE A 156 14.82 2.26 20.83
N ALA A 157 14.95 1.88 19.59
CA ALA A 157 14.16 2.42 18.47
C ALA A 157 13.35 1.30 17.85
N LEU A 158 12.07 1.57 17.61
CA LEU A 158 11.17 0.64 16.92
C LEU A 158 10.83 1.18 15.54
N ASP A 159 10.46 0.30 14.63
CA ASP A 159 9.98 0.68 13.30
C ASP A 159 8.81 1.67 13.43
N PRO A 160 8.76 2.71 12.59
CA PRO A 160 7.61 3.59 12.56
C PRO A 160 6.32 2.80 12.32
N MET A 161 5.27 3.13 13.04
CA MET A 161 3.96 2.60 12.73
C MET A 161 3.49 3.14 11.38
N VAL A 162 2.90 2.28 10.57
CA VAL A 162 2.36 2.63 9.25
C VAL A 162 0.85 2.50 9.25
N MET A 163 0.16 3.36 8.49
CA MET A 163 -1.28 3.23 8.30
C MET A 163 -1.61 1.90 7.61
N PRO A 164 -2.68 1.21 8.04
CA PRO A 164 -3.10 -0.02 7.38
C PRO A 164 -3.49 0.25 5.93
N GLU A 165 -3.11 -0.67 5.05
CA GLU A 165 -3.51 -0.66 3.63
C GLU A 165 -4.82 -1.39 3.40
N ASN A 166 -5.22 -2.25 4.31
CA ASN A 166 -6.42 -3.08 4.23
C ASN A 166 -7.20 -3.04 5.54
N MET A 167 -8.49 -3.31 5.45
CA MET A 167 -9.39 -3.54 6.58
C MET A 167 -10.41 -4.60 6.19
N TYR A 168 -10.67 -5.53 7.10
CA TYR A 168 -11.58 -6.65 6.89
C TYR A 168 -12.60 -6.73 8.02
N ILE A 169 -13.80 -7.18 7.68
CA ILE A 169 -14.86 -7.50 8.63
C ILE A 169 -15.00 -9.01 8.71
N VAL A 170 -14.97 -9.55 9.92
CA VAL A 170 -15.25 -10.95 10.23
C VAL A 170 -16.32 -11.00 11.31
N GLY A 171 -17.12 -12.04 11.32
CA GLY A 171 -18.20 -12.19 12.32
C GLY A 171 -19.02 -13.44 12.08
N ASN A 172 -20.13 -13.57 12.82
CA ASN A 172 -21.07 -14.66 12.58
C ASN A 172 -21.72 -14.58 11.17
N VAL A 173 -21.74 -13.38 10.57
CA VAL A 173 -22.19 -13.17 9.18
C VAL A 173 -21.21 -13.74 8.13
N THR A 174 -20.03 -14.14 8.54
CA THR A 174 -18.96 -14.76 7.72
C THR A 174 -18.47 -16.07 8.35
N ASP A 175 -19.29 -16.73 9.18
CA ASP A 175 -18.95 -17.95 9.91
C ASP A 175 -17.65 -17.84 10.72
N TRP A 176 -17.29 -16.63 11.17
CA TRP A 176 -16.04 -16.32 11.88
C TRP A 176 -14.77 -16.73 11.12
N SER A 177 -14.87 -16.84 9.80
CA SER A 177 -13.77 -17.24 8.92
C SER A 177 -13.18 -16.03 8.20
N TRP A 178 -11.88 -15.86 8.28
CA TRP A 178 -11.15 -14.84 7.54
C TRP A 178 -11.19 -15.07 6.03
N ASP A 179 -11.33 -16.31 5.56
CA ASP A 179 -11.45 -16.63 4.13
C ASP A 179 -12.72 -16.05 3.52
N SER A 180 -13.82 -16.03 4.29
CA SER A 180 -15.10 -15.43 3.90
C SER A 180 -15.31 -14.00 4.41
N SER A 181 -14.27 -13.39 5.02
CA SER A 181 -14.33 -12.02 5.54
C SER A 181 -14.65 -11.00 4.44
N THR A 182 -15.39 -9.97 4.80
CA THR A 182 -15.69 -8.85 3.89
C THR A 182 -14.50 -7.90 3.84
N SER A 183 -13.93 -7.68 2.65
CA SER A 183 -12.91 -6.65 2.43
C SER A 183 -13.58 -5.28 2.37
N MET A 184 -13.05 -4.32 3.12
CA MET A 184 -13.47 -2.92 3.02
C MET A 184 -12.70 -2.21 1.91
N VAL A 185 -13.31 -1.19 1.34
CA VAL A 185 -12.74 -0.39 0.25
C VAL A 185 -11.98 0.79 0.85
N PRO A 186 -10.70 1.01 0.51
CA PRO A 186 -9.99 2.20 0.97
C PRO A 186 -10.59 3.47 0.34
N VAL A 187 -10.65 4.55 1.12
CA VAL A 187 -11.05 5.88 0.63
C VAL A 187 -9.87 6.52 -0.08
N TRP A 188 -10.07 6.95 -1.32
CA TRP A 188 -9.01 7.57 -2.12
C TRP A 188 -8.36 8.77 -1.41
N GLY A 189 -7.03 8.80 -1.39
CA GLY A 189 -6.25 9.89 -0.77
C GLY A 189 -6.36 10.00 0.76
N LYS A 190 -6.95 9.00 1.45
CA LYS A 190 -7.10 8.96 2.91
C LYS A 190 -6.55 7.65 3.49
N PRO A 191 -5.23 7.55 3.66
CA PRO A 191 -4.62 6.37 4.28
C PRO A 191 -5.29 6.02 5.62
N GLY A 192 -5.56 4.74 5.84
CA GLY A 192 -6.20 4.26 7.06
C GLY A 192 -7.72 4.46 7.13
N LYS A 193 -8.36 5.03 6.11
CA LYS A 193 -9.83 5.17 6.04
C LYS A 193 -10.42 4.21 5.04
N PHE A 194 -11.43 3.44 5.48
CA PHE A 194 -12.07 2.37 4.71
C PHE A 194 -13.57 2.45 4.84
N TRP A 195 -14.28 1.93 3.83
CA TRP A 195 -15.73 1.85 3.85
C TRP A 195 -16.25 0.57 3.18
N VAL A 196 -17.49 0.21 3.50
CA VAL A 196 -18.20 -0.89 2.82
C VAL A 196 -19.71 -0.70 2.99
N VAL A 197 -20.50 -1.18 2.03
CA VAL A 197 -21.95 -1.38 2.17
C VAL A 197 -22.18 -2.82 2.56
N GLN A 198 -22.70 -3.06 3.77
CA GLN A 198 -22.81 -4.40 4.35
C GLN A 198 -24.20 -4.66 4.89
N TYR A 199 -24.75 -5.85 4.63
CA TYR A 199 -25.95 -6.36 5.30
C TYR A 199 -25.54 -7.02 6.63
N LEU A 200 -26.17 -6.56 7.71
CA LEU A 200 -25.99 -7.11 9.05
C LEU A 200 -27.37 -7.56 9.56
N GLY A 201 -27.81 -8.69 9.03
CA GLY A 201 -29.05 -9.36 9.45
C GLY A 201 -28.85 -10.31 10.60
N LYS A 202 -29.94 -10.93 11.05
CA LYS A 202 -29.84 -12.02 12.01
C LYS A 202 -29.25 -13.27 11.37
N VAL A 203 -28.36 -13.93 12.12
CA VAL A 203 -27.77 -15.22 11.77
C VAL A 203 -28.31 -16.26 12.74
N ASP A 204 -29.03 -17.27 12.25
CA ASP A 204 -29.64 -18.32 13.04
C ASP A 204 -30.54 -17.78 14.23
N GLY A 205 -31.21 -16.65 13.96
CA GLY A 205 -32.03 -15.97 14.94
C GLY A 205 -31.30 -15.05 15.91
N ASN A 206 -29.97 -15.08 15.95
CA ASN A 206 -29.13 -14.23 16.77
C ASN A 206 -28.78 -12.92 16.05
N ASN A 207 -28.44 -11.90 16.78
CA ASN A 207 -27.96 -10.65 16.23
C ASN A 207 -26.64 -10.86 15.48
N ALA A 208 -26.39 -10.02 14.47
CA ALA A 208 -25.08 -9.98 13.83
C ALA A 208 -24.02 -9.53 14.83
N GLU A 209 -22.89 -10.22 14.83
CA GLU A 209 -21.69 -9.89 15.61
C GLU A 209 -20.51 -9.79 14.69
N ILE A 210 -19.72 -8.72 14.84
CA ILE A 210 -18.57 -8.47 13.97
C ILE A 210 -17.34 -8.02 14.76
N LYS A 211 -16.20 -8.23 14.16
CA LYS A 211 -14.89 -7.67 14.48
C LYS A 211 -14.18 -7.19 13.21
N PHE A 212 -13.12 -6.44 13.39
CA PHE A 212 -12.30 -5.93 12.30
C PHE A 212 -10.87 -6.38 12.48
N ASN A 213 -10.11 -6.44 11.37
CA ASN A 213 -8.66 -6.54 11.38
C ASN A 213 -8.06 -5.98 10.09
N MET A 214 -6.81 -5.52 10.17
CA MET A 214 -6.00 -5.08 9.03
C MET A 214 -5.51 -6.24 8.17
N VAL A 215 -5.44 -7.44 8.74
CA VAL A 215 -5.02 -8.68 8.11
C VAL A 215 -6.06 -9.77 8.31
N LYS A 216 -6.04 -10.79 7.46
CA LYS A 216 -6.95 -11.94 7.56
C LYS A 216 -6.40 -12.98 8.54
N ASP A 217 -6.25 -12.60 9.79
CA ASP A 217 -5.73 -13.47 10.85
C ASP A 217 -6.30 -13.06 12.22
N TRP A 218 -6.27 -14.00 13.18
CA TRP A 218 -6.55 -13.77 14.58
C TRP A 218 -5.26 -13.42 15.30
N ASN A 219 -4.95 -12.13 15.36
CA ASN A 219 -3.79 -11.59 16.04
C ASN A 219 -4.17 -10.39 16.92
N ASP A 220 -3.20 -9.77 17.56
CA ASP A 220 -3.41 -8.66 18.50
C ASP A 220 -3.95 -7.38 17.85
N THR A 221 -3.99 -7.31 16.51
CA THR A 221 -4.58 -6.18 15.79
C THR A 221 -6.07 -6.38 15.46
N ALA A 222 -6.64 -7.58 15.72
CA ALA A 222 -8.06 -7.82 15.59
C ALA A 222 -8.83 -7.10 16.70
N PHE A 223 -9.81 -6.26 16.33
CA PHE A 223 -10.52 -5.44 17.29
C PHE A 223 -12.04 -5.53 17.17
N GLY A 224 -12.69 -5.31 18.29
CA GLY A 224 -14.15 -5.22 18.43
C GLY A 224 -14.54 -4.00 19.25
N ILE A 225 -15.63 -4.10 20.02
CA ILE A 225 -16.22 -2.95 20.70
C ILE A 225 -15.31 -2.29 21.74
N LYS A 226 -14.38 -3.04 22.37
CA LYS A 226 -13.48 -2.50 23.41
C LYS A 226 -12.46 -1.51 22.87
N ALA A 227 -11.97 -1.75 21.66
CA ALA A 227 -10.95 -0.90 21.02
C ALA A 227 -11.56 0.08 20.01
N ALA A 228 -12.80 -0.14 19.57
CA ALA A 228 -13.47 0.74 18.62
C ALA A 228 -14.07 1.96 19.33
N GLN A 229 -13.75 3.15 18.84
CA GLN A 229 -14.45 4.38 19.18
C GLN A 229 -15.65 4.53 18.25
N ILE A 230 -16.85 4.27 18.77
CA ILE A 230 -18.12 4.31 18.02
C ILE A 230 -18.91 5.53 18.50
N ASP A 231 -19.33 6.40 17.58
CA ASP A 231 -20.13 7.58 17.91
C ASP A 231 -21.57 7.22 18.34
N ASP A 232 -22.24 8.16 19.01
CA ASP A 232 -23.57 7.90 19.56
C ASP A 232 -24.66 7.79 18.47
N ALA A 233 -24.47 8.44 17.32
CA ALA A 233 -25.38 8.31 16.19
C ALA A 233 -25.32 6.90 15.62
N SER A 234 -24.13 6.35 15.44
CA SER A 234 -23.87 4.96 15.02
C SER A 234 -24.45 3.96 16.03
N LYS A 235 -24.20 4.17 17.33
CA LYS A 235 -24.76 3.31 18.39
C LYS A 235 -26.28 3.27 18.34
N THR A 236 -26.92 4.42 18.16
CA THR A 236 -28.35 4.52 18.06
C THR A 236 -28.92 3.87 16.80
N LEU A 237 -28.29 4.17 15.64
CA LEU A 237 -28.73 3.67 14.34
C LEU A 237 -28.69 2.14 14.27
N ALA A 238 -27.56 1.54 14.63
CA ALA A 238 -27.34 0.10 14.53
C ALA A 238 -27.71 -0.67 15.81
N GLY A 239 -28.09 0.01 16.90
CA GLY A 239 -28.36 -0.62 18.17
C GLY A 239 -27.16 -1.33 18.77
N ILE A 240 -25.99 -0.67 18.72
CA ILE A 240 -24.69 -1.27 19.07
C ILE A 240 -24.64 -1.65 20.55
N SER A 241 -24.21 -2.88 20.79
CA SER A 241 -23.93 -3.44 22.11
C SER A 241 -22.81 -4.47 22.01
N GLY A 242 -22.52 -5.17 23.08
CA GLY A 242 -21.53 -6.26 23.12
C GLY A 242 -20.52 -6.05 24.24
N ASP A 243 -19.67 -7.05 24.44
CA ASP A 243 -18.58 -7.01 25.43
C ASP A 243 -17.20 -7.09 24.75
N ASP A 244 -17.07 -7.91 23.72
CA ASP A 244 -15.84 -8.07 22.93
C ASP A 244 -16.13 -7.87 21.44
N ASN A 245 -17.17 -8.52 20.91
CA ASN A 245 -17.69 -8.30 19.57
C ASN A 245 -18.55 -7.03 19.52
N ILE A 246 -18.68 -6.44 18.35
CA ILE A 246 -19.68 -5.41 18.07
C ILE A 246 -20.98 -6.13 17.68
N THR A 247 -21.98 -6.06 18.53
CA THR A 247 -23.29 -6.68 18.32
C THR A 247 -24.26 -5.67 17.74
N ILE A 248 -24.97 -6.03 16.66
CA ILE A 248 -25.90 -5.19 15.92
C ILE A 248 -27.34 -5.52 16.35
N GLY A 249 -27.93 -4.68 17.17
CA GLY A 249 -29.28 -4.86 17.69
C GLY A 249 -30.38 -4.55 16.67
N ASN A 250 -30.14 -3.67 15.72
CA ASN A 250 -31.06 -3.27 14.65
C ASN A 250 -30.60 -3.90 13.33
N PRO A 251 -31.14 -5.05 12.89
CA PRO A 251 -30.77 -5.66 11.63
C PRO A 251 -31.00 -4.72 10.43
N GLY A 252 -30.03 -4.66 9.49
CA GLY A 252 -30.18 -3.77 8.36
C GLY A 252 -28.99 -3.76 7.39
N TRP A 253 -29.12 -2.93 6.38
CA TRP A 253 -28.01 -2.50 5.53
C TRP A 253 -27.35 -1.27 6.14
N TYR A 254 -26.04 -1.24 6.12
CA TYR A 254 -25.23 -0.12 6.64
C TYR A 254 -24.09 0.21 5.71
N ILE A 255 -23.75 1.50 5.62
CA ILE A 255 -22.42 1.91 5.25
C ILE A 255 -21.59 1.89 6.53
N ILE A 256 -20.56 1.07 6.56
CA ILE A 256 -19.64 0.99 7.70
C ILE A 256 -18.35 1.71 7.28
N VAL A 257 -17.89 2.63 8.11
CA VAL A 257 -16.65 3.37 7.89
C VAL A 257 -15.70 3.10 9.06
N VAL A 258 -14.47 2.73 8.75
CA VAL A 258 -13.39 2.61 9.73
C VAL A 258 -12.32 3.64 9.38
N THR A 259 -11.97 4.48 10.34
CA THR A 259 -10.83 5.40 10.24
C THR A 259 -9.82 5.02 11.31
N THR A 260 -8.59 4.76 10.88
CA THR A 260 -7.47 4.44 11.76
C THR A 260 -6.60 5.67 11.95
N GLU A 261 -6.23 5.96 13.17
CA GLU A 261 -5.24 6.97 13.54
C GLU A 261 -4.07 6.30 14.28
N ILE A 262 -2.89 6.89 14.20
CA ILE A 262 -1.71 6.46 14.96
C ILE A 262 -1.46 7.48 16.06
N SER A 263 -1.42 7.02 17.31
CA SER A 263 -1.08 7.82 18.48
C SER A 263 0.02 7.12 19.27
N GLY A 264 1.25 7.64 19.17
CA GLY A 264 2.42 6.98 19.74
C GLY A 264 2.66 5.61 19.08
N ARG A 265 2.46 4.54 19.83
CA ARG A 265 2.60 3.14 19.37
C ARG A 265 1.27 2.40 19.25
N ASP A 266 0.16 3.12 19.31
CA ASP A 266 -1.16 2.53 19.29
C ASP A 266 -1.96 2.96 18.05
N TYR A 267 -2.78 2.04 17.53
CA TYR A 267 -3.83 2.37 16.58
C TYR A 267 -5.10 2.77 17.34
N ILE A 268 -5.69 3.87 16.94
CA ILE A 268 -7.01 4.31 17.38
C ILE A 268 -7.99 4.07 16.23
N TYR A 269 -9.06 3.33 16.51
CA TYR A 269 -10.06 2.95 15.51
C TYR A 269 -11.37 3.69 15.73
N HIS A 270 -11.74 4.57 14.81
CA HIS A 270 -13.06 5.20 14.77
C HIS A 270 -13.96 4.41 13.83
N VAL A 271 -15.07 3.91 14.35
CA VAL A 271 -16.02 3.11 13.57
C VAL A 271 -17.35 3.81 13.51
N GLN A 272 -17.86 4.02 12.30
CA GLN A 272 -19.16 4.63 12.06
C GLN A 272 -20.09 3.66 11.32
N PHE A 273 -21.36 3.65 11.73
CA PHE A 273 -22.45 2.99 11.03
C PHE A 273 -23.37 4.09 10.50
N LEU A 274 -23.48 4.16 9.18
CA LEU A 274 -24.27 5.17 8.49
C LEU A 274 -25.45 4.52 7.76
N LYS A 275 -26.49 5.31 7.45
CA LYS A 275 -27.57 4.85 6.57
C LYS A 275 -26.99 4.40 5.23
N PRO A 276 -27.56 3.39 4.58
CA PRO A 276 -27.09 2.84 3.31
C PRO A 276 -27.44 3.75 2.13
N GLU A 277 -27.02 5.02 2.17
CA GLU A 277 -27.31 6.05 1.17
C GLU A 277 -26.30 5.95 0.02
N VAL A 278 -26.70 5.27 -1.03
CA VAL A 278 -25.97 5.13 -2.28
C VAL A 278 -26.56 6.09 -3.30
N TYR A 279 -25.73 6.84 -4.00
CA TYR A 279 -26.16 7.84 -4.96
C TYR A 279 -25.75 7.51 -6.39
N LEU A 280 -26.65 7.72 -7.33
CA LEU A 280 -26.35 7.79 -8.77
C LEU A 280 -25.79 9.19 -9.08
N THR A 281 -24.71 9.26 -9.84
CA THR A 281 -24.12 10.51 -10.35
C THR A 281 -23.66 10.35 -11.78
N GLY A 282 -23.23 11.43 -12.44
CA GLY A 282 -22.87 11.44 -13.85
C GLY A 282 -24.00 11.85 -14.78
N ASP A 283 -23.79 11.69 -16.08
CA ASP A 283 -24.73 12.15 -17.12
C ASP A 283 -26.10 11.50 -16.99
N THR A 284 -26.14 10.23 -16.60
CA THR A 284 -27.39 9.46 -16.44
C THR A 284 -28.25 9.94 -15.29
N SER A 285 -27.69 10.65 -14.31
CA SER A 285 -28.42 11.26 -13.18
C SER A 285 -28.91 12.69 -13.47
N GLY A 286 -28.59 13.23 -14.63
CA GLY A 286 -28.88 14.62 -14.99
C GLY A 286 -27.82 15.61 -14.51
N GLY A 287 -26.63 15.12 -14.11
CA GLY A 287 -25.48 15.96 -13.76
C GLY A 287 -24.62 15.36 -12.66
N TRP A 288 -23.54 16.05 -12.42
CA TRP A 288 -22.51 15.71 -11.44
C TRP A 288 -22.72 16.49 -10.13
N ASP A 289 -22.11 16.08 -9.05
CA ASP A 289 -22.01 16.81 -7.78
C ASP A 289 -23.35 17.17 -7.08
N THR A 290 -24.45 16.52 -7.44
CA THR A 290 -25.74 16.68 -6.76
C THR A 290 -26.11 15.36 -6.07
N PHE A 291 -26.37 15.42 -4.76
CA PHE A 291 -26.64 14.26 -3.91
C PHE A 291 -27.91 14.51 -3.10
N ASP A 292 -29.05 14.36 -3.75
CA ASP A 292 -30.39 14.54 -3.17
C ASP A 292 -31.21 13.26 -3.23
N ALA A 293 -32.41 13.31 -2.66
CA ALA A 293 -33.30 12.16 -2.60
C ALA A 293 -33.69 11.59 -3.97
N ALA A 294 -33.66 12.41 -5.05
CA ALA A 294 -33.99 11.97 -6.41
C ALA A 294 -32.90 11.06 -7.03
N ARG A 295 -31.70 11.07 -6.46
CA ARG A 295 -30.56 10.27 -6.90
C ARG A 295 -30.22 9.09 -6.00
N LEU A 296 -30.95 8.94 -4.88
CA LEU A 296 -30.75 7.81 -3.97
C LEU A 296 -31.23 6.50 -4.61
N PHE A 297 -30.41 5.47 -4.45
CA PHE A 297 -30.81 4.10 -4.72
C PHE A 297 -31.89 3.65 -3.73
N THR A 298 -32.83 2.87 -4.23
CA THR A 298 -33.75 2.15 -3.37
C THR A 298 -32.98 1.04 -2.65
N VAL A 299 -32.97 1.11 -1.31
CA VAL A 299 -32.42 0.06 -0.44
C VAL A 299 -33.37 -1.13 -0.48
N PRO A 300 -32.89 -2.36 -0.65
CA PRO A 300 -33.76 -3.53 -0.70
C PRO A 300 -34.42 -3.79 0.66
N ASP A 301 -35.63 -4.36 0.61
CA ASP A 301 -36.35 -4.79 1.82
C ASP A 301 -35.54 -5.85 2.57
N LEU A 302 -35.51 -5.76 3.90
CA LEU A 302 -34.76 -6.66 4.77
C LEU A 302 -35.18 -8.12 4.65
N SER A 303 -36.44 -8.39 4.30
CA SER A 303 -36.95 -9.74 4.07
C SER A 303 -36.32 -10.46 2.88
N LEU A 304 -35.67 -9.71 1.98
CA LEU A 304 -34.96 -10.25 0.83
C LEU A 304 -33.52 -10.69 1.17
N GLY A 305 -33.05 -10.37 2.39
CA GLY A 305 -31.73 -10.75 2.87
C GLY A 305 -30.54 -10.08 2.18
N ALA A 306 -29.34 -10.63 2.39
CA ALA A 306 -28.10 -10.09 1.91
C ALA A 306 -27.92 -10.11 0.37
N ASP A 307 -28.63 -11.01 -0.33
CA ASP A 307 -28.50 -11.21 -1.76
C ASP A 307 -29.37 -10.26 -2.61
N ALA A 308 -30.03 -9.30 -1.99
CA ALA A 308 -30.90 -8.35 -2.66
C ALA A 308 -30.13 -7.21 -3.35
N ASN A 309 -30.71 -6.65 -4.41
CA ASN A 309 -30.09 -5.57 -5.16
C ASN A 309 -30.54 -4.19 -4.67
N PHE A 310 -29.60 -3.28 -4.57
CA PHE A 310 -29.87 -1.84 -4.61
C PHE A 310 -30.25 -1.43 -6.03
N VAL A 311 -31.25 -0.59 -6.21
CA VAL A 311 -31.76 -0.18 -7.53
C VAL A 311 -31.72 1.34 -7.62
N SER A 312 -31.04 1.86 -8.63
CA SER A 312 -31.00 3.30 -8.88
C SER A 312 -32.37 3.85 -9.30
N PRO A 313 -32.60 5.15 -9.19
CA PRO A 313 -33.65 5.81 -9.98
C PRO A 313 -33.48 5.51 -11.48
N ALA A 314 -34.55 5.68 -12.26
CA ALA A 314 -34.46 5.59 -13.70
C ALA A 314 -33.56 6.73 -14.21
N PHE A 315 -32.67 6.41 -15.16
CA PHE A 315 -31.79 7.38 -15.77
C PHE A 315 -32.58 8.47 -16.49
N VAL A 316 -32.23 9.72 -16.25
CA VAL A 316 -32.85 10.89 -16.87
C VAL A 316 -32.02 11.44 -18.03
N GLY A 317 -30.80 10.98 -18.22
CA GLY A 317 -29.87 11.34 -19.29
C GLY A 317 -29.21 10.11 -19.92
N ASN A 318 -28.59 10.32 -21.08
CA ASN A 318 -27.71 9.35 -21.72
C ASN A 318 -26.26 9.72 -21.39
N GLY A 319 -25.39 8.73 -21.20
CA GLY A 319 -23.98 8.98 -21.00
C GLY A 319 -23.41 8.19 -19.83
N GLU A 320 -22.48 8.78 -19.10
CA GLU A 320 -21.74 8.10 -18.05
C GLU A 320 -22.61 7.76 -16.85
N ILE A 321 -22.41 6.53 -16.36
CA ILE A 321 -22.99 6.02 -15.12
C ILE A 321 -21.88 6.02 -14.06
N ARG A 322 -22.10 6.69 -12.95
CA ARG A 322 -21.28 6.62 -11.75
C ARG A 322 -22.18 6.42 -10.55
N ALA A 323 -21.66 5.78 -9.54
CA ALA A 323 -22.31 5.67 -8.25
C ALA A 323 -21.27 5.88 -7.13
N CYS A 324 -21.75 6.37 -6.00
CA CYS A 324 -20.90 6.60 -4.82
C CYS A 324 -21.69 6.48 -3.53
N ILE A 325 -21.01 6.35 -2.42
CA ILE A 325 -21.50 6.78 -1.12
C ILE A 325 -21.00 8.21 -0.87
N LYS A 326 -21.69 8.95 -0.02
CA LYS A 326 -21.26 10.30 0.35
C LYS A 326 -20.74 10.28 1.78
N LEU A 327 -19.47 10.65 1.95
CA LEU A 327 -18.88 10.94 3.25
C LEU A 327 -18.69 12.44 3.36
N ASP A 328 -19.05 13.04 4.51
CA ASP A 328 -19.15 14.49 4.70
C ASP A 328 -17.82 15.22 4.43
N ASP A 329 -16.71 14.57 4.68
CA ASP A 329 -15.35 15.12 4.57
C ASP A 329 -14.66 14.79 3.23
N GLN A 330 -15.40 14.22 2.25
CA GLN A 330 -14.83 13.73 1.00
C GLN A 330 -15.60 14.16 -0.23
N ASP A 331 -14.88 14.38 -1.33
CA ASP A 331 -15.47 14.43 -2.65
C ASP A 331 -16.05 13.06 -3.02
N TRP A 332 -17.14 13.05 -3.78
CA TRP A 332 -17.87 11.84 -4.13
C TRP A 332 -17.02 10.78 -4.84
N TRP A 333 -16.08 11.22 -5.67
CA TRP A 333 -15.21 10.33 -6.45
C TRP A 333 -14.17 9.58 -5.59
N HIS A 334 -13.94 9.99 -4.33
CA HIS A 334 -13.10 9.24 -3.38
C HIS A 334 -13.71 7.90 -2.94
N THR A 335 -15.01 7.76 -3.14
CA THR A 335 -15.79 6.58 -2.79
C THR A 335 -16.60 6.04 -3.94
N GLU A 336 -16.26 6.41 -5.18
CA GLU A 336 -16.99 6.01 -6.37
C GLU A 336 -16.80 4.53 -6.71
N PHE A 337 -17.77 4.01 -7.39
CA PHE A 337 -17.78 2.68 -7.98
C PHE A 337 -18.67 2.63 -9.21
N ILE A 338 -18.40 1.62 -10.05
CA ILE A 338 -19.14 1.39 -11.29
C ILE A 338 -19.41 -0.10 -11.48
N VAL A 339 -20.29 -0.42 -12.43
CA VAL A 339 -20.49 -1.80 -12.87
C VAL A 339 -19.88 -1.97 -14.25
N LEU A 340 -18.83 -2.80 -14.32
CA LEU A 340 -18.16 -3.16 -15.56
C LEU A 340 -18.28 -4.66 -15.81
N ASN A 341 -18.80 -5.06 -16.97
CA ASN A 341 -18.94 -6.47 -17.35
C ASN A 341 -19.65 -7.32 -16.28
N GLY A 342 -20.68 -6.75 -15.64
CA GLY A 342 -21.46 -7.42 -14.60
C GLY A 342 -20.81 -7.45 -13.22
N LYS A 343 -19.62 -6.88 -13.05
CA LYS A 343 -18.90 -6.79 -11.76
C LYS A 343 -18.96 -5.38 -11.20
N LEU A 344 -19.13 -5.30 -9.89
CA LEU A 344 -18.99 -4.06 -9.15
C LEU A 344 -17.50 -3.78 -8.93
N VAL A 345 -17.03 -2.63 -9.42
CA VAL A 345 -15.63 -2.21 -9.38
C VAL A 345 -15.53 -0.90 -8.60
N PHE A 346 -14.82 -0.93 -7.49
CA PHE A 346 -14.56 0.25 -6.66
C PHE A 346 -13.30 0.97 -7.13
N ARG A 347 -13.28 2.30 -7.05
CA ARG A 347 -12.07 3.07 -7.32
C ARG A 347 -10.96 2.74 -6.30
N GLY A 348 -11.28 2.71 -5.02
CA GLY A 348 -10.29 2.49 -3.96
C GLY A 348 -9.14 3.50 -4.05
N THR A 349 -7.90 3.02 -4.07
CA THR A 349 -6.68 3.83 -4.23
C THR A 349 -6.23 3.99 -5.70
N GLY A 350 -7.03 3.46 -6.65
CA GLY A 350 -6.69 3.46 -8.07
C GLY A 350 -6.93 4.79 -8.78
N ASP A 351 -6.58 4.80 -10.06
CA ASP A 351 -6.83 5.91 -10.97
C ASP A 351 -8.32 6.02 -11.34
N ASP A 352 -8.67 6.98 -12.21
CA ASP A 352 -10.01 7.14 -12.74
C ASP A 352 -10.45 5.86 -13.46
N GLN A 353 -11.71 5.46 -13.21
CA GLN A 353 -12.24 4.20 -13.69
C GLN A 353 -12.65 4.30 -15.18
N GLU A 354 -12.74 3.14 -15.85
CA GLU A 354 -13.32 3.03 -17.19
C GLU A 354 -14.75 3.62 -17.23
N ARG A 355 -15.22 3.97 -18.42
CA ARG A 355 -16.55 4.55 -18.60
C ARG A 355 -17.62 3.48 -18.79
N ALA A 356 -18.60 3.44 -17.89
CA ALA A 356 -19.83 2.69 -18.08
C ALA A 356 -20.89 3.66 -18.63
N LEU A 357 -21.65 3.26 -19.66
CA LEU A 357 -22.63 4.11 -20.32
C LEU A 357 -24.04 3.56 -20.14
N GLY A 358 -25.02 4.46 -20.02
CA GLY A 358 -26.43 4.13 -19.92
C GLY A 358 -27.30 5.05 -20.77
N SER A 359 -28.55 4.67 -20.91
CA SER A 359 -29.57 5.40 -21.66
C SER A 359 -30.79 5.73 -20.80
N VAL A 360 -31.47 6.81 -21.15
CA VAL A 360 -32.71 7.26 -20.48
C VAL A 360 -33.68 6.09 -20.24
N GLY A 361 -34.22 6.01 -19.05
CA GLY A 361 -35.19 5.00 -18.64
C GLY A 361 -34.59 3.73 -18.04
N GLN A 362 -33.31 3.43 -18.30
CA GLN A 362 -32.61 2.30 -17.67
C GLN A 362 -32.36 2.56 -16.19
N LYS A 363 -32.01 1.50 -15.47
CA LYS A 363 -31.64 1.54 -14.04
C LYS A 363 -30.38 0.73 -13.81
N LEU A 364 -29.60 1.13 -12.82
CA LEU A 364 -28.45 0.40 -12.34
C LEU A 364 -28.88 -0.45 -11.13
N HIS A 365 -28.65 -1.75 -11.23
CA HIS A 365 -28.87 -2.72 -10.16
C HIS A 365 -27.53 -3.17 -9.59
N ILE A 366 -27.36 -3.12 -8.28
CA ILE A 366 -26.11 -3.44 -7.61
C ILE A 366 -26.35 -4.44 -6.48
N ASN A 367 -25.58 -5.52 -6.48
CA ASN A 367 -25.52 -6.47 -5.37
C ASN A 367 -24.18 -6.29 -4.64
N PHE A 368 -24.21 -5.69 -3.46
CA PHE A 368 -23.00 -5.44 -2.68
C PHE A 368 -22.41 -6.69 -2.04
N THR A 369 -23.22 -7.72 -1.77
CA THR A 369 -22.73 -8.99 -1.22
C THR A 369 -21.99 -9.81 -2.26
N LYS A 370 -22.53 -9.88 -3.49
CA LYS A 370 -21.93 -10.65 -4.59
C LYS A 370 -20.93 -9.85 -5.41
N LEU A 371 -20.80 -8.56 -5.14
CA LEU A 371 -19.99 -7.62 -5.91
C LEU A 371 -20.31 -7.67 -7.41
N THR A 372 -21.60 -7.67 -7.73
CA THR A 372 -22.11 -7.73 -9.11
C THR A 372 -23.12 -6.60 -9.38
N GLY A 373 -23.41 -6.36 -10.65
CA GLY A 373 -24.45 -5.44 -11.03
C GLY A 373 -24.78 -5.53 -12.51
N LYS A 374 -25.87 -4.86 -12.90
CA LYS A 374 -26.32 -4.76 -14.28
C LYS A 374 -27.06 -3.45 -14.52
N VAL A 375 -27.11 -3.05 -15.78
CA VAL A 375 -27.95 -1.97 -16.28
C VAL A 375 -29.08 -2.59 -17.09
N GLU A 376 -30.33 -2.24 -16.79
CA GLU A 376 -31.50 -2.75 -17.49
C GLU A 376 -32.64 -1.72 -17.58
#